data_732c0566a12934e6c9b04627bf2d0709
#
_entry.id   732c0566a12934e6c9b04627bf2d0709
#
_cell.length_a   1.000
_cell.length_b   1.000
_cell.length_c   1.000
_cell.angle_alpha   90.00
_cell.angle_beta   90.00
_cell.angle_gamma   90.00
#
_symmetry.space_group_name_H-M   'P 1'
#
loop_
_entity.id
_entity.type
_entity.pdbx_description
1 polymer ?
#
loop_
_entity_poly.entity_id
_entity_poly.type
_entity_poly.pdbx_seq_one_letter_code
_entity_poly.pdbx_strand_id
1 'polypeptide(L)' 'MSETKTIHIISDEAWTLSESEKNVLQVAMDHMVEHLEDLVQEHPTAEQYKRRLVDARVLKMMVQPW' A
#
# COMPACT_ATOMS: atom_id res chain seq x y z
N MET A 1 -1.53 -8.90 25.56
CA MET A 1 -2.88 -9.42 25.34
C MET A 1 -3.68 -8.57 24.40
N SER A 2 -3.94 -7.34 24.81
CA SER A 2 -4.68 -6.41 23.95
C SER A 2 -4.01 -6.21 22.62
N GLU A 3 -2.70 -6.13 22.62
CA GLU A 3 -1.94 -5.89 21.40
C GLU A 3 -2.13 -7.01 20.39
N THR A 4 -2.11 -8.24 20.86
CA THR A 4 -2.33 -9.37 19.96
C THR A 4 -3.71 -9.35 19.37
N LYS A 5 -4.71 -9.01 20.18
CA LYS A 5 -6.07 -8.88 19.68
C LYS A 5 -6.18 -7.74 18.67
N THR A 6 -5.52 -6.62 18.96
CA THR A 6 -5.57 -5.48 18.06
C THR A 6 -5.00 -5.83 16.70
N ILE A 7 -3.88 -6.55 16.68
CA ILE A 7 -3.27 -6.98 15.42
C ILE A 7 -4.18 -7.91 14.68
N HIS A 8 -4.79 -8.83 15.39
CA HIS A 8 -5.71 -9.78 14.79
C HIS A 8 -6.92 -9.08 14.18
N ILE A 9 -7.48 -8.12 14.90
CA ILE A 9 -8.60 -7.32 14.41
C ILE A 9 -8.23 -6.58 13.14
N ILE A 10 -7.04 -5.99 13.11
CA ILE A 10 -6.58 -5.28 11.92
C ILE A 10 -6.51 -6.24 10.73
N SER A 11 -5.99 -7.44 10.95
CA SER A 11 -5.91 -8.44 9.89
C SER A 11 -7.28 -8.83 9.35
N ASP A 12 -8.24 -9.01 10.24
CA ASP A 12 -9.55 -9.51 9.86
C ASP A 12 -10.47 -8.40 9.39
N GLU A 13 -10.50 -7.30 10.13
CA GLU A 13 -11.49 -6.25 9.89
C GLU A 13 -11.05 -5.24 8.84
N ALA A 14 -9.76 -5.10 8.63
CA ALA A 14 -9.27 -4.22 7.57
C ALA A 14 -9.77 -4.67 6.21
N TRP A 15 -10.06 -5.95 6.05
CA TRP A 15 -10.52 -6.48 4.78
C TRP A 15 -12.03 -6.41 4.59
N THR A 16 -12.75 -5.85 5.56
CA THR A 16 -14.20 -5.67 5.46
C THR A 16 -14.57 -4.23 5.12
N LEU A 17 -13.71 -3.55 4.39
CA LEU A 17 -13.93 -2.17 3.99
C LEU A 17 -15.10 -2.05 3.03
N SER A 18 -15.76 -0.90 3.05
CA SER A 18 -16.82 -0.59 2.09
C SER A 18 -16.23 -0.43 0.69
N GLU A 19 -17.08 -0.48 -0.32
CA GLU A 19 -16.65 -0.27 -1.70
C GLU A 19 -15.97 1.08 -1.89
N SER A 20 -16.53 2.10 -1.25
CA SER A 20 -15.95 3.44 -1.31
C SER A 20 -14.54 3.47 -0.73
N GLU A 21 -14.36 2.83 0.43
CA GLU A 21 -13.06 2.78 1.07
C GLU A 21 -12.04 1.98 0.26
N LYS A 22 -12.49 0.89 -0.34
CA LYS A 22 -11.63 0.10 -1.22
C LYS A 22 -11.18 0.91 -2.42
N ASN A 23 -12.08 1.68 -3.01
CA ASN A 23 -11.74 2.54 -4.13
C ASN A 23 -10.72 3.59 -3.74
N VAL A 24 -10.88 4.21 -2.57
CA VAL A 24 -9.93 5.19 -2.09
C VAL A 24 -8.55 4.58 -1.93
N LEU A 25 -8.46 3.37 -1.37
CA LEU A 25 -7.19 2.69 -1.21
C LEU A 25 -6.55 2.35 -2.54
N GLN A 26 -7.34 1.86 -3.49
CA GLN A 26 -6.81 1.53 -4.82
C GLN A 26 -6.25 2.76 -5.52
N VAL A 27 -6.99 3.87 -5.48
CA VAL A 27 -6.53 5.12 -6.09
C VAL A 27 -5.28 5.63 -5.38
N ALA A 28 -5.27 5.58 -4.05
CA ALA A 28 -4.12 6.02 -3.27
C ALA A 28 -2.87 5.20 -3.61
N MET A 29 -3.03 3.89 -3.75
CA MET A 29 -1.89 3.04 -4.09
C MET A 29 -1.40 3.29 -5.51
N ASP A 30 -2.30 3.54 -6.45
CA ASP A 30 -1.91 3.90 -7.82
C ASP A 30 -1.08 5.17 -7.83
N HIS A 31 -1.53 6.20 -7.12
CA HIS A 31 -0.81 7.47 -7.02
C HIS A 31 0.54 7.29 -6.34
N MET A 32 0.59 6.47 -5.29
CA MET A 32 1.83 6.22 -4.58
C MET A 32 2.85 5.56 -5.48
N VAL A 33 2.43 4.55 -6.26
CA VAL A 33 3.32 3.86 -7.18
C VAL A 33 3.85 4.84 -8.24
N GLU A 34 2.97 5.65 -8.84
CA GLU A 34 3.37 6.64 -9.82
C GLU A 34 4.36 7.64 -9.24
N HIS A 35 4.08 8.14 -8.04
CA HIS A 35 4.95 9.09 -7.37
C HIS A 35 6.34 8.50 -7.12
N LEU A 36 6.37 7.26 -6.63
CA LEU A 36 7.64 6.60 -6.37
C LEU A 36 8.41 6.27 -7.65
N GLU A 37 7.71 5.95 -8.72
CA GLU A 37 8.35 5.76 -10.02
C GLU A 37 9.04 7.04 -10.48
N ASP A 38 8.39 8.18 -10.32
CA ASP A 38 8.99 9.46 -10.65
C ASP A 38 10.20 9.75 -9.78
N LEU A 39 10.11 9.47 -8.49
CA LEU A 39 11.25 9.67 -7.58
C LEU A 39 12.43 8.80 -7.95
N VAL A 40 12.19 7.56 -8.35
CA VAL A 40 13.26 6.67 -8.79
C VAL A 40 13.92 7.19 -10.06
N GLN A 41 13.14 7.73 -10.99
CA GLN A 41 13.69 8.31 -12.20
C GLN A 41 14.54 9.56 -11.92
N GLU A 42 14.07 10.39 -10.99
CA GLU A 42 14.78 11.62 -10.63
C GLU A 42 16.01 11.33 -9.78
N HIS A 43 15.96 10.27 -9.00
CA HIS A 43 17.03 9.92 -8.07
C HIS A 43 17.41 8.44 -8.22
N PRO A 44 18.04 8.07 -9.36
CA PRO A 44 18.28 6.65 -9.66
C PRO A 44 19.25 5.97 -8.71
N THR A 45 20.03 6.75 -7.93
CA THR A 45 20.97 6.18 -6.98
C THR A 45 20.38 6.06 -5.56
N ALA A 46 19.16 6.54 -5.36
CA ALA A 46 18.53 6.49 -4.04
C ALA A 46 17.84 5.15 -3.83
N GLU A 47 18.54 4.24 -3.17
CA GLU A 47 18.03 2.89 -2.93
C GLU A 47 16.74 2.87 -2.12
N GLN A 48 16.55 3.84 -1.21
CA GLN A 48 15.34 3.91 -0.41
C GLN A 48 14.09 4.09 -1.26
N TYR A 49 14.17 4.84 -2.34
CA TYR A 49 13.02 5.03 -3.22
C TYR A 49 12.70 3.76 -4.00
N LYS A 50 13.75 3.06 -4.44
CA LYS A 50 13.57 1.80 -5.15
C LYS A 50 12.89 0.76 -4.25
N ARG A 51 13.31 0.68 -3.00
CA ARG A 51 12.73 -0.25 -2.04
C ARG A 51 11.27 0.09 -1.76
N ARG A 52 10.98 1.37 -1.56
CA ARG A 52 9.60 1.81 -1.33
C ARG A 52 8.72 1.53 -2.53
N LEU A 53 9.24 1.67 -3.72
CA LEU A 53 8.48 1.36 -4.93
C LEU A 53 8.12 -0.11 -4.99
N VAL A 54 9.06 -1.00 -4.66
CA VAL A 54 8.77 -2.44 -4.62
C VAL A 54 7.68 -2.73 -3.59
N ASP A 55 7.80 -2.16 -2.40
CA ASP A 55 6.82 -2.36 -1.34
C ASP A 55 5.45 -1.82 -1.75
N ALA A 56 5.42 -0.66 -2.39
CA ALA A 56 4.16 -0.07 -2.84
C ALA A 56 3.49 -0.94 -3.91
N ARG A 57 4.27 -1.51 -4.81
CA ARG A 57 3.73 -2.41 -5.84
C ARG A 57 3.13 -3.67 -5.22
N VAL A 58 3.80 -4.21 -4.21
CA VAL A 58 3.28 -5.37 -3.50
C VAL A 58 1.95 -5.03 -2.83
N LEU A 59 1.90 -3.90 -2.14
CA LEU A 59 0.67 -3.46 -1.48
C LEU A 59 -0.45 -3.22 -2.49
N LYS A 60 -0.13 -2.63 -3.63
CA LYS A 60 -1.11 -2.41 -4.68
C LYS A 60 -1.70 -3.73 -5.16
N MET A 61 -0.88 -4.74 -5.32
CA MET A 61 -1.34 -6.07 -5.71
C MET A 61 -2.26 -6.67 -4.67
N MET A 62 -1.99 -6.41 -3.39
CA MET A 62 -2.81 -6.93 -2.31
C MET A 62 -4.19 -6.29 -2.24
N VAL A 63 -4.32 -5.03 -2.65
CA VAL A 63 -5.62 -4.34 -2.60
C VAL A 63 -6.41 -4.47 -3.91
N GLN A 64 -5.76 -4.82 -5.01
CA GLN A 64 -6.45 -4.95 -6.30
C GLN A 64 -7.57 -5.98 -6.34
N PRO A 65 -7.45 -7.13 -5.69
CA PRO A 65 -8.51 -8.14 -5.76
C PRO A 65 -9.84 -7.71 -5.14
N TRP A 66 -9.84 -6.61 -4.43
CA TRP A 66 -11.08 -6.12 -3.84
C TRP A 66 -12.05 -5.68 -4.95
#